data_e9af639efb2770c173311fae7659fd04
#
_entry.id   e9af639efb2770c173311fae7659fd04
#
_cell.length_a   1.000
_cell.length_b   1.000
_cell.length_c   1.000
_cell.angle_alpha   90.00
_cell.angle_beta   90.00
_cell.angle_gamma   90.00
#
_symmetry.space_group_name_H-M   'P 1'
#
loop_
_entity.id
_entity.type
_entity.pdbx_description
1 polymer ?
#
loop_
_entity_poly.entity_id
_entity_poly.type
_entity_poly.pdbx_seq_one_letter_code
_entity_poly.pdbx_strand_id
1 'polypeptide(L)'
;MFLVIGGLSMMSHHYTLGNIKSRTVGDGQHGTARWATDKEIRQTYAHVPFKVREWRKGQNLPTEQGLILGCKGQPQELAALVDSDDIHCLMIGASGIGKTAFFLYPNLEYACASGMSWLALDSKGDLARNYGTIAKNCYGYNVSVIDLRNPTRSDGNNLLTLVNRYMDIARKDPKN
;
A
#
# COMPACT_ATOMS: atom_id res chain seq x y z
N MET A 1 20.18 38.74 -53.19
CA MET A 1 19.28 37.59 -53.01
C MET A 1 19.48 36.88 -51.66
N PHE A 2 20.68 36.56 -51.22
CA PHE A 2 20.93 35.88 -49.92
C PHE A 2 20.54 36.72 -48.69
N LEU A 3 20.70 38.04 -48.68
CA LEU A 3 20.31 38.92 -47.56
C LEU A 3 18.79 38.97 -47.35
N VAL A 4 17.98 38.86 -48.40
CA VAL A 4 16.51 38.89 -48.31
C VAL A 4 16.01 37.54 -47.75
N ILE A 5 16.60 36.41 -48.17
CA ILE A 5 16.26 35.09 -47.65
C ILE A 5 16.64 34.96 -46.17
N GLY A 6 17.84 35.46 -45.82
CA GLY A 6 18.28 35.47 -44.41
C GLY A 6 17.39 36.36 -43.50
N GLY A 7 16.98 37.52 -44.02
CA GLY A 7 16.05 38.42 -43.28
C GLY A 7 14.67 37.81 -43.08
N LEU A 8 14.12 37.13 -44.12
CA LEU A 8 12.84 36.46 -44.03
C LEU A 8 12.90 35.26 -43.05
N SER A 9 13.99 34.49 -43.06
CA SER A 9 14.20 33.40 -42.12
C SER A 9 14.30 33.90 -40.67
N MET A 10 14.99 34.99 -40.43
CA MET A 10 15.08 35.61 -39.11
C MET A 10 13.75 36.15 -38.61
N MET A 11 12.97 36.80 -39.50
CA MET A 11 11.63 37.29 -39.17
C MET A 11 10.68 36.12 -38.85
N SER A 12 10.72 35.05 -39.64
CA SER A 12 9.93 33.86 -39.38
C SER A 12 10.27 33.20 -38.02
N HIS A 13 11.57 33.14 -37.68
CA HIS A 13 12.02 32.62 -36.41
C HIS A 13 11.59 33.49 -35.21
N HIS A 14 11.69 34.79 -35.36
CA HIS A 14 11.23 35.76 -34.37
C HIS A 14 9.71 35.74 -34.18
N TYR A 15 8.96 35.56 -35.26
CA TYR A 15 7.50 35.42 -35.21
C TYR A 15 7.06 34.11 -34.53
N THR A 16 7.78 33.02 -34.77
CA THR A 16 7.49 31.72 -34.13
C THR A 16 7.82 31.75 -32.65
N LEU A 17 8.95 32.35 -32.26
CA LEU A 17 9.33 32.50 -30.85
C LEU A 17 8.44 33.50 -30.09
N GLY A 18 7.97 34.58 -30.75
CA GLY A 18 7.04 35.56 -30.15
C GLY A 18 5.63 35.01 -29.97
N ASN A 19 5.24 33.98 -30.73
CA ASN A 19 3.94 33.31 -30.61
C ASN A 19 3.89 32.15 -29.63
N ILE A 20 5.06 31.71 -29.10
CA ILE A 20 5.08 30.86 -27.93
C ILE A 20 4.66 31.75 -26.74
N LYS A 21 3.37 31.94 -26.60
CA LYS A 21 2.82 32.58 -25.40
C LYS A 21 3.12 31.62 -24.26
N SER A 22 4.12 31.97 -23.46
CA SER A 22 4.18 31.42 -22.09
C SER A 22 2.89 31.86 -21.41
N ARG A 23 1.92 30.95 -21.35
CA ARG A 23 0.72 31.17 -20.56
C ARG A 23 1.21 31.20 -19.11
N THR A 24 1.02 32.34 -18.47
CA THR A 24 1.16 32.40 -17.02
C THR A 24 0.17 31.40 -16.46
N VAL A 25 0.67 30.30 -15.94
CA VAL A 25 -0.15 29.29 -15.28
C VAL A 25 -0.68 29.97 -14.04
N GLY A 26 -1.99 30.26 -14.02
CA GLY A 26 -2.65 30.84 -12.85
C GLY A 26 -2.56 29.86 -11.67
N ASP A 27 -2.51 30.38 -10.46
CA ASP A 27 -2.56 29.58 -9.25
C ASP A 27 -3.78 28.64 -9.32
N GLY A 28 -3.53 27.31 -9.26
CA GLY A 28 -4.56 26.30 -9.31
C GLY A 28 -4.91 25.72 -10.69
N GLN A 29 -4.24 26.11 -11.79
CA GLN A 29 -4.52 25.58 -13.14
C GLN A 29 -4.22 24.08 -13.26
N HIS A 30 -3.29 23.54 -12.48
CA HIS A 30 -2.96 22.13 -12.39
C HIS A 30 -3.39 21.51 -11.05
N GLY A 31 -4.32 22.15 -10.35
CA GLY A 31 -4.72 21.81 -9.00
C GLY A 31 -3.87 22.54 -7.95
N THR A 32 -4.38 22.61 -6.74
CA THR A 32 -3.67 23.14 -5.57
C THR A 32 -3.43 22.00 -4.59
N ALA A 33 -2.19 21.84 -4.13
CA ALA A 33 -1.85 20.92 -3.06
C ALA A 33 -1.65 21.70 -1.77
N ARG A 34 -2.24 21.23 -0.67
CA ARG A 34 -2.03 21.74 0.68
C ARG A 34 -2.07 20.58 1.69
N TRP A 35 -1.60 20.85 2.87
CA TRP A 35 -1.76 19.89 3.96
C TRP A 35 -3.24 19.76 4.35
N ALA A 36 -3.68 18.55 4.62
CA ALA A 36 -5.02 18.30 5.11
C ALA A 36 -5.22 18.95 6.48
N THR A 37 -6.40 19.50 6.69
CA THR A 37 -6.81 20.01 8.00
C THR A 37 -7.16 18.88 8.95
N ASP A 38 -7.11 19.12 10.27
CA ASP A 38 -7.53 18.12 11.27
C ASP A 38 -8.99 17.67 11.09
N LYS A 39 -9.84 18.51 10.53
CA LYS A 39 -11.24 18.16 10.23
C LYS A 39 -11.30 17.16 9.08
N GLU A 40 -10.57 17.40 8.01
CA GLU A 40 -10.49 16.49 6.86
C GLU A 40 -9.90 15.15 7.26
N ILE A 41 -8.81 15.13 8.04
CA ILE A 41 -8.20 13.91 8.56
C ILE A 41 -9.22 13.08 9.35
N ARG A 42 -10.00 13.73 10.24
CA ARG A 42 -11.03 13.04 11.04
C ARG A 42 -12.21 12.53 10.20
N GLN A 43 -12.49 13.14 9.07
CA GLN A 43 -13.58 12.74 8.19
C GLN A 43 -13.18 11.63 7.24
N THR A 44 -11.89 11.58 6.85
CA THR A 44 -11.38 10.65 5.85
C THR A 44 -10.90 9.33 6.47
N TYR A 45 -10.25 9.39 7.63
CA TYR A 45 -9.61 8.21 8.22
C TYR A 45 -10.35 7.74 9.48
N ALA A 46 -10.47 6.43 9.62
CA ALA A 46 -10.91 5.83 10.87
C ALA A 46 -9.82 5.98 11.94
N HIS A 47 -10.22 6.36 13.15
CA HIS A 47 -9.33 6.52 14.29
C HIS A 47 -9.43 5.28 15.18
N VAL A 48 -8.46 4.39 15.08
CA VAL A 48 -8.45 3.11 15.80
C VAL A 48 -7.41 3.14 16.92
N PRO A 49 -7.78 2.91 18.18
CA PRO A 49 -6.81 2.80 19.27
C PRO A 49 -5.79 1.70 18.98
N PHE A 50 -4.48 2.03 18.97
CA PHE A 50 -3.43 1.10 18.60
C PHE A 50 -2.91 0.31 19.81
N LYS A 51 -3.56 -0.83 20.10
CA LYS A 51 -3.37 -1.61 21.35
C LYS A 51 -2.85 -3.02 21.09
N VAL A 52 -1.67 -3.15 20.54
CA VAL A 52 -1.04 -4.43 20.16
C VAL A 52 -1.06 -5.49 21.27
N ARG A 53 -0.80 -5.08 22.53
CA ARG A 53 -0.77 -6.02 23.67
C ARG A 53 -2.11 -6.65 23.97
N GLU A 54 -3.21 -5.91 23.74
CA GLU A 54 -4.58 -6.40 23.89
C GLU A 54 -4.97 -7.27 22.70
N TRP A 55 -4.65 -6.85 21.50
CA TRP A 55 -4.94 -7.57 20.26
C TRP A 55 -4.33 -8.98 20.23
N ARG A 56 -3.07 -9.11 20.65
CA ARG A 56 -2.38 -10.42 20.73
C ARG A 56 -2.99 -11.37 21.76
N LYS A 57 -3.84 -10.87 22.66
CA LYS A 57 -4.63 -11.67 23.61
C LYS A 57 -6.06 -11.89 23.11
N GLY A 58 -6.39 -11.47 21.89
CA GLY A 58 -7.75 -11.55 21.35
C GLY A 58 -8.72 -10.54 21.97
N GLN A 59 -8.23 -9.45 22.60
CA GLN A 59 -9.05 -8.45 23.27
C GLN A 59 -9.10 -7.16 22.43
N ASN A 60 -10.26 -6.51 22.40
CA ASN A 60 -10.48 -5.22 21.74
C ASN A 60 -9.95 -5.17 20.30
N LEU A 61 -10.17 -6.25 19.53
CA LEU A 61 -9.74 -6.34 18.14
C LEU A 61 -10.44 -5.26 17.30
N PRO A 62 -9.72 -4.63 16.36
CA PRO A 62 -10.31 -3.66 15.46
C PRO A 62 -11.28 -4.34 14.48
N THR A 63 -12.38 -3.68 14.20
CA THR A 63 -13.38 -4.12 13.22
C THR A 63 -13.16 -3.52 11.84
N GLU A 64 -12.54 -2.32 11.81
CA GLU A 64 -12.23 -1.64 10.57
C GLU A 64 -11.03 -2.32 9.88
N GLN A 65 -11.20 -2.70 8.64
CA GLN A 65 -10.11 -3.22 7.80
C GLN A 65 -9.55 -2.09 6.95
N GLY A 66 -8.23 -2.07 6.74
CA GLY A 66 -7.61 -1.03 5.95
C GLY A 66 -6.11 -0.89 6.19
N LEU A 67 -5.55 0.20 5.68
CA LEU A 67 -4.13 0.50 5.75
C LEU A 67 -3.88 1.64 6.74
N ILE A 68 -2.94 1.44 7.68
CA ILE A 68 -2.47 2.51 8.56
C ILE A 68 -1.58 3.46 7.76
N LEU A 69 -1.99 4.70 7.63
CA LEU A 69 -1.22 5.76 6.96
C LEU A 69 -0.48 6.67 7.93
N GLY A 70 -0.91 6.71 9.19
CA GLY A 70 -0.30 7.53 10.22
C GLY A 70 -0.81 7.21 11.61
N CYS A 71 -0.41 8.02 12.57
CA CYS A 71 -0.89 7.91 13.94
C CYS A 71 -1.06 9.29 14.58
N LYS A 72 -1.94 9.37 15.57
CA LYS A 72 -2.20 10.58 16.36
C LYS A 72 -2.34 10.21 17.84
N GLY A 73 -1.92 11.10 18.72
CA GLY A 73 -2.04 10.92 20.17
C GLY A 73 -0.70 10.83 20.90
N GLN A 74 -0.78 10.58 22.19
CA GLN A 74 0.38 10.37 23.06
C GLN A 74 0.82 8.89 23.01
N PRO A 75 2.07 8.55 23.38
CA PRO A 75 2.55 7.17 23.35
C PRO A 75 1.67 6.16 24.13
N GLN A 76 0.94 6.62 25.16
CA GLN A 76 0.04 5.79 25.98
C GLN A 76 -1.36 5.65 25.34
N GLU A 77 -1.76 6.61 24.51
CA GLU A 77 -3.09 6.69 23.86
C GLU A 77 -2.93 6.92 22.35
N LEU A 78 -2.14 6.08 21.72
CA LEU A 78 -1.89 6.17 20.30
C LEU A 78 -3.08 5.64 19.51
N ALA A 79 -3.60 6.45 18.58
CA ALA A 79 -4.60 6.04 17.60
C ALA A 79 -3.97 5.94 16.22
N ALA A 80 -4.19 4.83 15.55
CA ALA A 80 -3.85 4.65 14.15
C ALA A 80 -4.89 5.37 13.27
N LEU A 81 -4.41 6.05 12.24
CA LEU A 81 -5.24 6.63 11.18
C LEU A 81 -5.32 5.60 10.05
N VAL A 82 -6.48 4.99 9.93
CA VAL A 82 -6.72 3.88 9.01
C VAL A 82 -7.53 4.36 7.83
N ASP A 83 -7.03 4.10 6.64
CA ASP A 83 -7.77 4.24 5.40
C ASP A 83 -8.41 2.89 5.07
N SER A 84 -9.73 2.85 5.03
CA SER A 84 -10.52 1.65 4.74
C SER A 84 -10.94 1.53 3.28
N ASP A 85 -10.57 2.48 2.45
CA ASP A 85 -10.82 2.42 1.02
C ASP A 85 -9.86 1.43 0.32
N ASP A 86 -10.22 1.00 -0.89
CA ASP A 86 -9.37 0.15 -1.73
C ASP A 86 -8.28 1.01 -2.40
N ILE A 87 -7.20 1.25 -1.67
CA ILE A 87 -6.11 2.13 -2.07
C ILE A 87 -4.80 1.38 -2.33
N HIS A 88 -4.03 1.90 -3.27
CA HIS A 88 -2.63 1.53 -3.46
C HIS A 88 -1.71 2.53 -2.75
N CYS A 89 -0.76 2.04 -1.96
CA CYS A 89 0.20 2.87 -1.26
C CYS A 89 1.63 2.58 -1.72
N LEU A 90 2.36 3.62 -2.13
CA LEU A 90 3.78 3.56 -2.47
C LEU A 90 4.60 4.29 -1.42
N MET A 91 5.45 3.57 -0.69
CA MET A 91 6.37 4.16 0.28
C MET A 91 7.78 4.25 -0.27
N ILE A 92 8.27 5.47 -0.43
CA ILE A 92 9.62 5.76 -0.90
C ILE A 92 10.47 6.28 0.26
N GLY A 93 11.67 5.76 0.40
CA GLY A 93 12.62 6.22 1.41
C GLY A 93 13.98 5.54 1.28
N ALA A 94 15.04 6.20 1.75
CA ALA A 94 16.39 5.67 1.75
C ALA A 94 16.52 4.37 2.57
N SER A 95 17.59 3.62 2.36
CA SER A 95 17.90 2.45 3.18
C SER A 95 18.14 2.88 4.62
N GLY A 96 17.66 2.08 5.58
CA GLY A 96 17.85 2.36 7.01
C GLY A 96 16.91 3.39 7.65
N ILE A 97 16.07 4.10 6.88
CA ILE A 97 15.15 5.13 7.43
C ILE A 97 13.98 4.55 8.27
N GLY A 98 13.88 3.23 8.36
CA GLY A 98 12.88 2.59 9.21
C GLY A 98 11.56 2.24 8.51
N LYS A 99 11.50 2.19 7.17
CA LYS A 99 10.27 1.80 6.42
C LYS A 99 9.62 0.52 6.96
N THR A 100 10.43 -0.50 7.20
CA THR A 100 9.94 -1.78 7.73
C THR A 100 9.41 -1.63 9.16
N ALA A 101 10.14 -0.93 10.02
CA ALA A 101 9.80 -0.82 11.44
C ALA A 101 8.58 0.09 11.69
N PHE A 102 8.50 1.22 10.97
CA PHE A 102 7.48 2.24 11.25
C PHE A 102 6.25 2.14 10.35
N PHE A 103 6.32 1.42 9.25
CA PHE A 103 5.18 1.26 8.36
C PHE A 103 4.78 -0.21 8.20
N LEU A 104 5.69 -1.07 7.74
CA LEU A 104 5.31 -2.43 7.37
C LEU A 104 4.89 -3.27 8.59
N TYR A 105 5.65 -3.25 9.68
CA TYR A 105 5.31 -4.01 10.87
C TYR A 105 4.02 -3.56 11.54
N PRO A 106 3.74 -2.27 11.75
CA PRO A 106 2.45 -1.82 12.25
C PRO A 106 1.27 -2.24 11.36
N ASN A 107 1.44 -2.18 10.04
CA ASN A 107 0.40 -2.60 9.11
C ASN A 107 0.17 -4.12 9.10
N LEU A 108 1.23 -4.94 9.21
CA LEU A 108 1.07 -6.39 9.35
C LEU A 108 0.38 -6.76 10.67
N GLU A 109 0.75 -6.10 11.76
CA GLU A 109 0.10 -6.31 13.06
C GLU A 109 -1.38 -5.94 12.98
N TYR A 110 -1.71 -4.80 12.36
CA TYR A 110 -3.06 -4.35 12.17
C TYR A 110 -3.87 -5.28 11.27
N ALA A 111 -3.30 -5.70 10.14
CA ALA A 111 -3.93 -6.66 9.24
C ALA A 111 -4.27 -7.97 9.96
N CYS A 112 -3.37 -8.48 10.80
CA CYS A 112 -3.63 -9.65 11.61
C CYS A 112 -4.75 -9.39 12.63
N ALA A 113 -4.73 -8.25 13.32
CA ALA A 113 -5.72 -7.93 14.35
C ALA A 113 -7.12 -7.68 13.77
N SER A 114 -7.22 -7.06 12.59
CA SER A 114 -8.50 -6.80 11.90
C SER A 114 -9.02 -7.96 11.04
N GLY A 115 -8.31 -9.10 11.04
CA GLY A 115 -8.74 -10.29 10.31
C GLY A 115 -8.57 -10.22 8.79
N MET A 116 -7.69 -9.36 8.28
CA MET A 116 -7.40 -9.26 6.86
C MET A 116 -6.52 -10.39 6.37
N SER A 117 -6.81 -10.97 5.21
CA SER A 117 -5.86 -11.81 4.49
C SER A 117 -4.77 -10.94 3.84
N TRP A 118 -3.52 -11.39 3.87
CA TRP A 118 -2.42 -10.65 3.29
C TRP A 118 -1.38 -11.55 2.63
N LEU A 119 -0.70 -10.99 1.66
CA LEU A 119 0.44 -11.59 0.98
C LEU A 119 1.63 -10.65 1.11
N ALA A 120 2.77 -11.15 1.57
CA ALA A 120 3.98 -10.37 1.70
C ALA A 120 5.13 -10.97 0.88
N LEU A 121 5.84 -10.11 0.14
CA LEU A 121 7.08 -10.49 -0.53
C LEU A 121 8.27 -10.15 0.39
N ASP A 122 9.00 -11.19 0.77
CA ASP A 122 10.09 -11.09 1.74
C ASP A 122 11.44 -11.46 1.13
N SER A 123 12.20 -10.47 0.73
CA SER A 123 13.51 -10.70 0.12
C SER A 123 14.60 -11.13 1.12
N LYS A 124 14.39 -10.93 2.42
CA LYS A 124 15.37 -11.21 3.49
C LYS A 124 14.98 -12.37 4.39
N GLY A 125 13.72 -12.80 4.37
CA GLY A 125 13.17 -13.80 5.28
C GLY A 125 12.83 -13.27 6.68
N ASP A 126 12.89 -11.95 6.88
CA ASP A 126 12.63 -11.34 8.19
C ASP A 126 11.14 -11.31 8.54
N LEU A 127 10.28 -11.12 7.54
CA LEU A 127 8.83 -11.07 7.75
C LEU A 127 8.28 -12.43 8.14
N ALA A 128 8.65 -13.47 7.40
CA ALA A 128 8.23 -14.84 7.70
C ALA A 128 8.67 -15.24 9.11
N ARG A 129 9.91 -14.92 9.50
CA ARG A 129 10.48 -15.25 10.81
C ARG A 129 9.83 -14.49 11.94
N ASN A 130 9.63 -13.17 11.77
CA ASN A 130 9.15 -12.30 12.84
C ASN A 130 7.63 -12.29 12.94
N TYR A 131 6.91 -12.28 11.82
CA TYR A 131 5.46 -12.16 11.81
C TYR A 131 4.70 -13.45 11.54
N GLY A 132 5.29 -14.42 10.86
CA GLY A 132 4.63 -15.71 10.61
C GLY A 132 4.22 -16.38 11.91
N THR A 133 5.11 -16.40 12.90
CA THR A 133 4.82 -16.96 14.23
C THR A 133 3.76 -16.16 14.99
N ILE A 134 3.82 -14.83 14.95
CA ILE A 134 2.83 -13.95 15.59
C ILE A 134 1.45 -14.14 14.97
N ALA A 135 1.35 -14.12 13.64
CA ALA A 135 0.10 -14.33 12.93
C ALA A 135 -0.54 -15.67 13.28
N LYS A 136 0.26 -16.74 13.34
CA LYS A 136 -0.23 -18.07 13.68
C LYS A 136 -0.64 -18.20 15.16
N ASN A 137 0.23 -17.78 16.08
CA ASN A 137 0.05 -18.08 17.50
C ASN A 137 -0.87 -17.08 18.21
N CYS A 138 -0.84 -15.79 17.81
CA CYS A 138 -1.65 -14.76 18.46
C CYS A 138 -2.99 -14.53 17.78
N TYR A 139 -3.05 -14.74 16.47
CA TYR A 139 -4.25 -14.42 15.68
C TYR A 139 -4.88 -15.63 14.96
N GLY A 140 -4.30 -16.82 15.08
CA GLY A 140 -4.86 -18.05 14.53
C GLY A 140 -4.80 -18.16 13.00
N TYR A 141 -3.91 -17.42 12.34
CA TYR A 141 -3.77 -17.47 10.88
C TYR A 141 -3.20 -18.80 10.39
N ASN A 142 -3.67 -19.22 9.24
CA ASN A 142 -3.00 -20.23 8.45
C ASN A 142 -1.90 -19.54 7.63
N VAL A 143 -0.64 -19.75 8.01
CA VAL A 143 0.52 -19.12 7.39
C VAL A 143 1.21 -20.11 6.49
N SER A 144 1.38 -19.77 5.22
CA SER A 144 2.13 -20.53 4.23
C SER A 144 3.34 -19.73 3.75
N VAL A 145 4.50 -20.36 3.71
CA VAL A 145 5.76 -19.73 3.31
C VAL A 145 6.29 -20.41 2.06
N ILE A 146 6.28 -19.69 0.93
CA ILE A 146 6.87 -20.15 -0.32
C ILE A 146 8.31 -19.67 -0.39
N ASP A 147 9.27 -20.54 -0.17
CA ASP A 147 10.69 -20.23 -0.21
C ASP A 147 11.31 -20.65 -1.56
N LEU A 148 11.47 -19.67 -2.44
CA LEU A 148 12.06 -19.90 -3.77
C LEU A 148 13.59 -20.11 -3.74
N ARG A 149 14.26 -19.76 -2.62
CA ARG A 149 15.70 -20.01 -2.43
C ARG A 149 15.97 -21.41 -1.94
N ASN A 150 15.03 -21.98 -1.17
CA ASN A 150 15.15 -23.29 -0.58
C ASN A 150 13.86 -24.10 -0.79
N PRO A 151 13.61 -24.54 -2.04
CA PRO A 151 12.35 -25.20 -2.40
C PRO A 151 12.05 -26.46 -1.58
N THR A 152 13.08 -27.11 -1.03
CA THR A 152 12.91 -28.31 -0.19
C THR A 152 12.36 -28.02 1.19
N ARG A 153 12.39 -26.75 1.62
CA ARG A 153 11.82 -26.26 2.89
C ARG A 153 10.61 -25.37 2.70
N SER A 154 10.20 -25.17 1.44
CA SER A 154 9.03 -24.38 1.08
C SER A 154 7.75 -25.14 1.34
N ASP A 155 6.71 -24.44 1.77
CA ASP A 155 5.37 -25.00 1.71
C ASP A 155 4.95 -25.23 0.26
N GLY A 156 4.24 -26.33 0.02
CA GLY A 156 3.69 -26.61 -1.30
C GLY A 156 2.55 -25.64 -1.62
N ASN A 157 2.60 -25.03 -2.79
CA ASN A 157 1.49 -24.19 -3.27
C ASN A 157 1.08 -24.63 -4.68
N ASN A 158 -0.11 -25.18 -4.78
CA ASN A 158 -0.71 -25.50 -6.07
C ASN A 158 -1.79 -24.44 -6.39
N LEU A 159 -1.47 -23.52 -7.27
CA LEU A 159 -2.38 -22.47 -7.73
C LEU A 159 -3.67 -23.01 -8.36
N LEU A 160 -3.63 -24.25 -8.86
CA LEU A 160 -4.79 -24.90 -9.49
C LEU A 160 -5.63 -25.73 -8.51
N THR A 161 -5.33 -25.73 -7.21
CA THR A 161 -6.05 -26.56 -6.21
C THR A 161 -7.56 -26.29 -6.26
N LEU A 162 -7.98 -25.03 -6.30
CA LEU A 162 -9.40 -24.69 -6.39
C LEU A 162 -10.00 -25.10 -7.72
N VAL A 163 -9.30 -24.85 -8.82
CA VAL A 163 -9.75 -25.26 -10.17
C VAL A 163 -9.93 -26.77 -10.23
N ASN A 164 -8.95 -27.54 -9.78
CA ASN A 164 -9.02 -28.99 -9.74
C ASN A 164 -10.20 -29.47 -8.88
N ARG A 165 -10.39 -28.87 -7.70
CA ARG A 165 -11.53 -29.19 -6.82
C ARG A 165 -12.88 -28.95 -7.51
N TYR A 166 -13.05 -27.81 -8.15
CA TYR A 166 -14.31 -27.51 -8.86
C TYR A 166 -14.51 -28.38 -10.10
N MET A 167 -13.44 -28.71 -10.83
CA MET A 167 -13.49 -29.67 -11.92
C MET A 167 -13.92 -31.07 -11.44
N ASP A 168 -13.42 -31.51 -10.28
CA ASP A 168 -13.81 -32.80 -9.72
C ASP A 168 -15.28 -32.81 -9.24
N ILE A 169 -15.77 -31.69 -8.69
CA ILE A 169 -17.18 -31.52 -8.35
C ILE A 169 -18.05 -31.57 -9.61
N ALA A 170 -17.70 -30.83 -10.65
CA ALA A 170 -18.43 -30.80 -11.91
C ALA A 170 -18.42 -32.15 -12.64
N ARG A 171 -17.34 -32.94 -12.52
CA ARG A 171 -17.28 -34.29 -13.07
C ARG A 171 -18.20 -35.28 -12.33
N LYS A 172 -18.40 -35.06 -11.01
CA LYS A 172 -19.28 -35.91 -10.19
C LYS A 172 -20.76 -35.57 -10.34
N ASP A 173 -21.06 -34.30 -10.64
CA ASP A 173 -22.42 -33.82 -10.88
C ASP A 173 -22.45 -32.88 -12.12
N PRO A 174 -22.60 -33.45 -13.33
CA PRO A 174 -22.60 -32.67 -14.58
C PRO A 174 -23.80 -31.71 -14.74
N LYS A 175 -24.75 -31.69 -13.79
CA LYS A 175 -25.95 -30.83 -13.83
C LYS A 175 -25.81 -29.57 -12.97
N ASN A 176 -24.68 -29.37 -12.28
CA ASN A 176 -24.38 -28.19 -11.48
C ASN A 176 -23.36 -27.29 -12.17
#